data_1da02f0af9990a7fbe6a0072639eb114
#
_entry.id   1da02f0af9990a7fbe6a0072639eb114
#
_cell.length_a   1.000
_cell.length_b   1.000
_cell.length_c   1.000
_cell.angle_alpha   90.00
_cell.angle_beta   90.00
_cell.angle_gamma   90.00
#
_symmetry.space_group_name_H-M   'P 1'
#
loop_
_entity.id
_entity.type
_entity.pdbx_description
1 polymer ?
#
loop_
_entity_poly.entity_id
_entity_poly.type
_entity_poly.pdbx_seq_one_letter_code
_entity_poly.pdbx_strand_id
1 'polypeptide(L)'
;MAAFKIAQNADVFTEFMIASRRKQKCDAIVEAIEKKFKEQGARGKEQGARGKEQGARGKEQGARGKEQENTLATDTSLAPGTLPLAPKIKTAQVDADDVEQLKALFSDYKPELVINLALPYQDLTIMEACLACGCSYLDTANYEPKDEAHFEYSWQWAYRERFKEAGLTAILGCGFDPGVTSIYTAYAAKHHFKEMQYLDIVDCNAGDHHKAFATNFNPEINIREITQKGLYWEDGKWVETEPLEIHKDLTYPNIGPRDSYLLHHEEIESLVINYPTIRRARFWMTFGQQYLKHLEVIQNIGMSRIDEVVYEAELVEEEQGARSKEQGARGTSPLAPKKVKVKIVPLQFLKAVLPNPQDLGENYEGETSIGCRIRGIGNDGKEHTYYVYNNCSHRAAYEETGMQGVSYTTGVPAMIGAMMFCKGLWKKPGVYNVEEFDPDPFMEQLNKQGLPWHEIHDGDLEL
;
A
#
# COMPACT_ATOMS: atom_id res chain seq x y z
N MET A 1 0.83 -8.88 -0.33
CA MET A 1 0.42 -8.45 -1.68
C MET A 1 1.62 -8.35 -2.63
N ALA A 2 2.58 -7.45 -2.41
CA ALA A 2 3.74 -7.28 -3.31
C ALA A 2 4.45 -8.62 -3.63
N ALA A 3 4.74 -9.45 -2.62
CA ALA A 3 5.36 -10.76 -2.84
C ALA A 3 4.55 -11.69 -3.75
N PHE A 4 3.21 -11.64 -3.67
CA PHE A 4 2.33 -12.41 -4.56
C PHE A 4 2.45 -11.91 -6.01
N LYS A 5 2.39 -10.59 -6.22
CA LYS A 5 2.54 -9.99 -7.55
C LYS A 5 3.96 -10.19 -8.12
N ILE A 6 4.99 -10.12 -7.29
CA ILE A 6 6.37 -10.47 -7.68
C ILE A 6 6.42 -11.92 -8.19
N ALA A 7 5.79 -12.84 -7.47
CA ALA A 7 5.75 -14.25 -7.87
C ALA A 7 4.96 -14.48 -9.18
N GLN A 8 3.94 -13.67 -9.50
CA GLN A 8 3.23 -13.73 -10.78
C GLN A 8 4.09 -13.27 -11.97
N ASN A 9 5.13 -12.47 -11.74
CA ASN A 9 6.00 -11.90 -12.76
C ASN A 9 7.40 -12.55 -12.74
N ALA A 10 7.43 -13.89 -12.77
CA ALA A 10 8.66 -14.69 -12.71
C ALA A 10 9.61 -14.51 -13.91
N ASP A 11 9.14 -13.95 -15.01
CA ASP A 11 9.93 -13.53 -16.16
C ASP A 11 10.85 -12.34 -15.85
N VAL A 12 10.47 -11.52 -14.86
CA VAL A 12 11.26 -10.38 -14.36
C VAL A 12 11.99 -10.77 -13.06
N PHE A 13 11.29 -11.41 -12.14
CA PHE A 13 11.78 -11.74 -10.81
C PHE A 13 12.09 -13.22 -10.69
N THR A 14 13.33 -13.62 -10.94
CA THR A 14 13.75 -15.03 -10.93
C THR A 14 13.95 -15.59 -9.52
N GLU A 15 14.36 -14.77 -8.58
CA GLU A 15 14.52 -15.08 -7.15
C GLU A 15 14.19 -13.85 -6.30
N PHE A 16 13.54 -14.05 -5.16
CA PHE A 16 13.38 -13.01 -4.15
C PHE A 16 13.32 -13.59 -2.73
N MET A 17 13.53 -12.72 -1.74
CA MET A 17 13.49 -13.08 -0.33
C MET A 17 12.42 -12.26 0.39
N ILE A 18 11.67 -12.89 1.30
CA ILE A 18 10.78 -12.24 2.25
C ILE A 18 11.45 -12.28 3.62
N ALA A 19 11.65 -11.10 4.22
CA ALA A 19 12.29 -11.00 5.51
C ALA A 19 11.47 -10.16 6.50
N SER A 20 11.42 -10.57 7.76
CA SER A 20 10.78 -9.80 8.84
C SER A 20 11.27 -10.29 10.21
N ARG A 21 10.89 -9.59 11.29
CA ARG A 21 11.18 -10.02 12.67
C ARG A 21 10.61 -11.41 13.03
N ARG A 22 9.60 -11.87 12.31
CA ARG A 22 8.92 -13.15 12.54
C ARG A 22 9.00 -14.02 11.30
N LYS A 23 10.05 -14.87 11.21
CA LYS A 23 10.27 -15.75 10.07
C LYS A 23 9.04 -16.61 9.73
N GLN A 24 8.32 -17.10 10.74
CA GLN A 24 7.12 -17.91 10.54
C GLN A 24 6.03 -17.18 9.73
N LYS A 25 5.94 -15.83 9.86
CA LYS A 25 5.03 -15.04 9.02
C LYS A 25 5.50 -15.00 7.57
N CYS A 26 6.81 -14.93 7.33
CA CYS A 26 7.36 -14.99 5.98
C CYS A 26 7.09 -16.36 5.33
N ASP A 27 7.30 -17.44 6.09
CA ASP A 27 7.03 -18.81 5.63
C ASP A 27 5.53 -18.99 5.29
N ALA A 28 4.62 -18.49 6.13
CA ALA A 28 3.19 -18.52 5.88
C ALA A 28 2.78 -17.73 4.61
N ILE A 29 3.47 -16.63 4.28
CA ILE A 29 3.23 -15.90 3.02
C ILE A 29 3.64 -16.78 1.83
N VAL A 30 4.77 -17.46 1.90
CA VAL A 30 5.21 -18.38 0.84
C VAL A 30 4.20 -19.51 0.64
N GLU A 31 3.73 -20.14 1.72
CA GLU A 31 2.70 -21.18 1.67
C GLU A 31 1.39 -20.67 1.03
N ALA A 32 0.97 -19.46 1.37
CA ALA A 32 -0.22 -18.84 0.80
C ALA A 32 -0.06 -18.56 -0.71
N ILE A 33 1.12 -18.09 -1.15
CA ILE A 33 1.45 -17.90 -2.56
C ILE A 33 1.37 -19.24 -3.29
N GLU A 34 2.07 -20.27 -2.81
CA GLU A 34 2.08 -21.59 -3.44
C GLU A 34 0.68 -22.22 -3.53
N LYS A 35 -0.14 -22.07 -2.48
CA LYS A 35 -1.52 -22.54 -2.45
C LYS A 35 -2.36 -21.87 -3.54
N LYS A 36 -2.30 -20.54 -3.64
CA LYS A 36 -3.05 -19.78 -4.67
C LYS A 36 -2.62 -20.15 -6.08
N PHE A 37 -1.34 -20.31 -6.35
CA PHE A 37 -0.85 -20.75 -7.66
C PHE A 37 -1.36 -22.17 -8.01
N LYS A 38 -1.41 -23.09 -7.06
CA LYS A 38 -1.98 -24.44 -7.26
C LYS A 38 -3.47 -24.37 -7.60
N GLU A 39 -4.23 -23.54 -6.88
CA GLU A 39 -5.67 -23.32 -7.11
C GLU A 39 -5.94 -22.71 -8.49
N GLN A 40 -5.19 -21.69 -8.89
CA GLN A 40 -5.29 -21.08 -10.21
C GLN A 40 -4.95 -22.05 -11.34
N GLY A 41 -3.89 -22.85 -11.16
CA GLY A 41 -3.52 -23.92 -12.11
C GLY A 41 -4.59 -25.02 -12.24
N ALA A 42 -5.30 -25.37 -11.17
CA ALA A 42 -6.39 -26.32 -11.20
C ALA A 42 -7.62 -25.75 -11.95
N ARG A 43 -8.03 -24.52 -11.65
CA ARG A 43 -9.13 -23.82 -12.34
C ARG A 43 -8.86 -23.66 -13.85
N GLY A 44 -7.63 -23.30 -14.23
CA GLY A 44 -7.24 -23.21 -15.65
C GLY A 44 -7.36 -24.55 -16.39
N LYS A 45 -7.04 -25.68 -15.76
CA LYS A 45 -7.22 -27.03 -16.33
C LYS A 45 -8.68 -27.39 -16.47
N GLU A 46 -9.54 -27.07 -15.50
CA GLU A 46 -10.98 -27.32 -15.56
C GLU A 46 -11.68 -26.49 -16.64
N GLN A 47 -11.33 -25.21 -16.78
CA GLN A 47 -11.84 -24.35 -17.85
C GLN A 47 -11.40 -24.83 -19.22
N GLY A 48 -10.13 -25.23 -19.36
CA GLY A 48 -9.61 -25.84 -20.59
C GLY A 48 -10.28 -27.15 -20.95
N ALA A 49 -10.64 -27.98 -19.97
CA ALA A 49 -11.41 -29.22 -20.19
C ALA A 49 -12.86 -28.93 -20.63
N ARG A 50 -13.56 -27.99 -19.96
CA ARG A 50 -14.91 -27.55 -20.35
C ARG A 50 -14.96 -26.90 -21.73
N GLY A 51 -13.96 -26.09 -22.08
CA GLY A 51 -13.83 -25.49 -23.42
C GLY A 51 -13.65 -26.55 -24.53
N LYS A 52 -12.89 -27.62 -24.23
CA LYS A 52 -12.74 -28.76 -25.16
C LYS A 52 -14.03 -29.58 -25.30
N GLU A 53 -14.79 -29.79 -24.23
CA GLU A 53 -16.08 -30.47 -24.27
C GLU A 53 -17.14 -29.63 -25.03
N GLN A 54 -17.19 -28.32 -24.81
CA GLN A 54 -18.07 -27.41 -25.56
C GLN A 54 -17.66 -27.33 -27.05
N GLY A 55 -16.39 -27.32 -27.37
CA GLY A 55 -15.87 -27.35 -28.74
C GLY A 55 -16.18 -28.70 -29.43
N ALA A 56 -16.18 -29.83 -28.70
CA ALA A 56 -16.57 -31.11 -29.23
C ALA A 56 -18.10 -31.18 -29.50
N ARG A 57 -18.94 -30.69 -28.60
CA ARG A 57 -20.39 -30.58 -28.78
C ARG A 57 -20.78 -29.59 -29.91
N GLY A 58 -20.05 -28.49 -30.06
CA GLY A 58 -20.26 -27.54 -31.14
C GLY A 58 -19.93 -28.11 -32.53
N LYS A 59 -18.95 -29.02 -32.64
CA LYS A 59 -18.65 -29.74 -33.89
C LYS A 59 -19.70 -30.77 -34.29
N GLU A 60 -20.38 -31.38 -33.33
CA GLU A 60 -21.52 -32.29 -33.61
C GLU A 60 -22.78 -31.52 -34.02
N GLN A 61 -23.00 -30.29 -33.56
CA GLN A 61 -24.13 -29.44 -33.96
C GLN A 61 -23.85 -28.55 -35.20
N GLY A 62 -22.59 -28.32 -35.56
CA GLY A 62 -22.17 -27.46 -36.68
C GLY A 62 -22.26 -28.07 -38.07
N ALA A 63 -22.88 -29.24 -38.23
CA ALA A 63 -23.21 -29.85 -39.52
C ALA A 63 -24.49 -29.27 -40.18
N ARG A 64 -25.19 -28.33 -39.52
CA ARG A 64 -26.34 -27.62 -40.07
C ARG A 64 -26.30 -26.14 -39.79
N GLY A 65 -26.02 -25.32 -40.80
CA GLY A 65 -26.28 -23.88 -40.81
C GLY A 65 -25.02 -23.01 -40.91
N LYS A 66 -24.70 -22.58 -42.13
CA LYS A 66 -23.89 -21.41 -42.42
C LYS A 66 -24.77 -20.17 -42.31
N GLU A 67 -24.35 -19.16 -41.55
CA GLU A 67 -24.31 -17.74 -41.94
C GLU A 67 -23.92 -16.85 -40.79
N GLN A 68 -22.93 -16.03 -41.03
CA GLN A 68 -22.46 -14.74 -40.51
C GLN A 68 -23.04 -14.18 -39.20
N GLU A 69 -22.15 -13.88 -38.26
CA GLU A 69 -22.05 -12.54 -37.68
C GLU A 69 -20.68 -12.30 -37.04
N ASN A 70 -20.08 -11.18 -37.44
CA ASN A 70 -18.76 -10.70 -37.02
C ASN A 70 -18.94 -9.90 -35.71
N THR A 71 -18.48 -10.41 -34.58
CA THR A 71 -18.32 -9.64 -33.36
C THR A 71 -16.88 -9.80 -32.88
N LEU A 72 -16.19 -8.66 -32.75
CA LEU A 72 -14.84 -8.57 -32.19
C LEU A 72 -14.86 -9.10 -30.74
N ALA A 73 -14.38 -10.31 -30.58
CA ALA A 73 -13.99 -10.85 -29.28
C ALA A 73 -12.50 -10.51 -29.08
N THR A 74 -12.19 -9.74 -28.07
CA THR A 74 -10.81 -9.54 -27.58
C THR A 74 -10.30 -10.88 -27.07
N ASP A 75 -9.44 -11.49 -27.86
CA ASP A 75 -8.80 -12.78 -27.58
C ASP A 75 -7.66 -12.56 -26.56
N THR A 76 -7.93 -12.80 -25.29
CA THR A 76 -6.92 -12.95 -24.23
C THR A 76 -6.67 -14.43 -23.93
N SER A 77 -6.59 -15.27 -24.94
CA SER A 77 -6.09 -16.64 -24.77
C SER A 77 -4.57 -16.64 -24.90
N LEU A 78 -3.88 -16.61 -23.76
CA LEU A 78 -2.49 -17.06 -23.69
C LEU A 78 -2.42 -18.51 -24.21
N ALA A 79 -1.63 -18.72 -25.24
CA ALA A 79 -1.32 -20.02 -25.80
C ALA A 79 -0.86 -20.96 -24.65
N PRO A 80 -1.11 -22.31 -24.75
CA PRO A 80 -0.59 -23.25 -23.79
C PRO A 80 0.92 -23.42 -23.98
N GLY A 81 1.69 -22.39 -23.55
CA GLY A 81 3.12 -22.41 -23.39
C GLY A 81 3.44 -22.74 -21.92
N THR A 82 4.47 -23.52 -21.70
CA THR A 82 5.11 -23.83 -20.43
C THR A 82 4.86 -22.77 -19.38
N LEU A 83 4.17 -23.15 -18.28
CA LEU A 83 4.02 -22.27 -17.11
C LEU A 83 5.39 -21.68 -16.79
N PRO A 84 5.53 -20.35 -16.61
CA PRO A 84 6.80 -19.76 -16.19
C PRO A 84 7.28 -20.50 -14.96
N LEU A 85 8.56 -20.82 -14.90
CA LEU A 85 9.14 -21.45 -13.72
C LEU A 85 8.85 -20.52 -12.54
N ALA A 86 8.17 -21.02 -11.50
CA ALA A 86 7.87 -20.20 -10.33
C ALA A 86 9.19 -19.63 -9.78
N PRO A 87 9.23 -18.34 -9.38
CA PRO A 87 10.46 -17.74 -8.87
C PRO A 87 10.91 -18.48 -7.61
N LYS A 88 12.19 -18.48 -7.36
CA LYS A 88 12.73 -19.04 -6.12
C LYS A 88 12.47 -18.08 -4.97
N ILE A 89 11.67 -18.50 -4.00
CA ILE A 89 11.32 -17.69 -2.84
C ILE A 89 12.12 -18.17 -1.63
N LYS A 90 12.85 -17.26 -0.98
CA LYS A 90 13.53 -17.48 0.28
C LYS A 90 12.87 -16.71 1.41
N THR A 91 13.12 -17.13 2.65
CA THR A 91 12.66 -16.42 3.84
C THR A 91 13.79 -16.22 4.84
N ALA A 92 13.78 -15.10 5.55
CA ALA A 92 14.74 -14.81 6.59
C ALA A 92 14.08 -14.12 7.79
N GLN A 93 14.78 -14.18 8.93
CA GLN A 93 14.47 -13.37 10.09
C GLN A 93 15.44 -12.21 10.16
N VAL A 94 14.91 -10.98 10.30
CA VAL A 94 15.70 -9.77 10.49
C VAL A 94 14.89 -8.74 11.25
N ASP A 95 15.52 -7.98 12.12
CA ASP A 95 14.95 -6.77 12.70
C ASP A 95 15.37 -5.56 11.87
N ALA A 96 14.40 -4.86 11.27
CA ALA A 96 14.66 -3.69 10.44
C ALA A 96 15.08 -2.45 11.24
N ASP A 97 14.96 -2.47 12.56
CA ASP A 97 15.53 -1.46 13.45
C ASP A 97 17.05 -1.70 13.73
N ASP A 98 17.60 -2.87 13.35
CA ASP A 98 18.99 -3.26 13.58
C ASP A 98 19.78 -3.26 12.26
N VAL A 99 20.57 -2.19 12.07
CA VAL A 99 21.40 -1.99 10.86
C VAL A 99 22.40 -3.14 10.66
N GLU A 100 22.98 -3.70 11.73
CA GLU A 100 23.98 -4.74 11.62
C GLU A 100 23.36 -6.09 11.19
N GLN A 101 22.16 -6.42 11.68
CA GLN A 101 21.42 -7.59 11.19
C GLN A 101 21.05 -7.43 9.71
N LEU A 102 20.61 -6.23 9.29
CA LEU A 102 20.31 -5.94 7.88
C LEU A 102 21.56 -6.09 7.00
N LYS A 103 22.70 -5.53 7.42
CA LYS A 103 23.98 -5.65 6.69
C LYS A 103 24.42 -7.11 6.57
N ALA A 104 24.30 -7.91 7.63
CA ALA A 104 24.63 -9.33 7.59
C ALA A 104 23.76 -10.07 6.57
N LEU A 105 22.45 -9.83 6.58
CA LEU A 105 21.51 -10.43 5.66
C LEU A 105 21.78 -10.00 4.21
N PHE A 106 21.99 -8.71 3.95
CA PHE A 106 22.21 -8.18 2.60
C PHE A 106 23.58 -8.64 2.04
N SER A 107 24.61 -8.74 2.87
CA SER A 107 25.93 -9.25 2.47
C SER A 107 25.89 -10.74 2.08
N ASP A 108 25.06 -11.54 2.76
CA ASP A 108 24.86 -12.97 2.46
C ASP A 108 24.01 -13.17 1.20
N TYR A 109 22.86 -12.50 1.13
CA TYR A 109 21.88 -12.65 0.04
C TYR A 109 22.25 -11.89 -1.22
N LYS A 110 22.87 -10.71 -1.09
CA LYS A 110 23.30 -9.79 -2.16
C LYS A 110 22.14 -9.37 -3.09
N PRO A 111 21.07 -8.75 -2.57
CA PRO A 111 19.98 -8.28 -3.40
C PRO A 111 20.43 -7.12 -4.30
N GLU A 112 19.91 -7.04 -5.52
CA GLU A 112 20.08 -5.85 -6.36
C GLU A 112 19.19 -4.69 -5.87
N LEU A 113 18.00 -5.02 -5.38
CA LEU A 113 17.00 -4.09 -4.87
C LEU A 113 16.41 -4.62 -3.57
N VAL A 114 16.30 -3.76 -2.58
CA VAL A 114 15.54 -3.97 -1.35
C VAL A 114 14.23 -3.22 -1.46
N ILE A 115 13.10 -3.93 -1.34
CA ILE A 115 11.76 -3.34 -1.28
C ILE A 115 11.38 -3.26 0.19
N ASN A 116 11.29 -2.05 0.71
CA ASN A 116 10.89 -1.78 2.08
C ASN A 116 9.36 -1.65 2.17
N LEU A 117 8.73 -2.61 2.81
CA LEU A 117 7.30 -2.64 3.14
C LEU A 117 7.09 -2.70 4.66
N ALA A 118 8.10 -2.30 5.42
CA ALA A 118 8.03 -2.16 6.86
C ALA A 118 7.31 -0.86 7.23
N LEU A 119 7.31 -0.51 8.52
CA LEU A 119 6.78 0.79 8.93
C LEU A 119 7.76 1.91 8.55
N PRO A 120 7.28 3.15 8.36
CA PRO A 120 8.12 4.28 7.95
C PRO A 120 9.29 4.56 8.90
N TYR A 121 9.19 4.16 10.15
CA TYR A 121 10.25 4.27 11.16
C TYR A 121 11.56 3.57 10.81
N GLN A 122 11.53 2.57 9.91
CA GLN A 122 12.69 1.76 9.53
C GLN A 122 13.37 2.22 8.24
N ASP A 123 12.85 3.22 7.54
CA ASP A 123 13.35 3.62 6.23
C ASP A 123 14.84 3.97 6.27
N LEU A 124 15.25 4.84 7.20
CA LEU A 124 16.63 5.30 7.27
C LEU A 124 17.61 4.17 7.68
N THR A 125 17.19 3.26 8.56
CA THR A 125 18.01 2.09 8.94
C THR A 125 18.20 1.14 7.77
N ILE A 126 17.18 0.92 6.97
CA ILE A 126 17.25 0.08 5.78
C ILE A 126 18.08 0.76 4.68
N MET A 127 17.89 2.07 4.44
CA MET A 127 18.69 2.85 3.49
C MET A 127 20.18 2.84 3.85
N GLU A 128 20.54 2.96 5.14
CA GLU A 128 21.91 2.86 5.61
C GLU A 128 22.52 1.48 5.33
N ALA A 129 21.77 0.42 5.59
CA ALA A 129 22.22 -0.95 5.28
C ALA A 129 22.36 -1.19 3.77
N CYS A 130 21.47 -0.62 2.95
CA CYS A 130 21.55 -0.68 1.50
C CYS A 130 22.81 -0.04 0.97
N LEU A 131 23.14 1.17 1.43
CA LEU A 131 24.40 1.86 1.08
C LEU A 131 25.63 1.05 1.47
N ALA A 132 25.64 0.50 2.68
CA ALA A 132 26.77 -0.28 3.18
C ALA A 132 27.01 -1.58 2.39
N CYS A 133 25.95 -2.14 1.81
CA CYS A 133 26.03 -3.43 1.09
C CYS A 133 25.95 -3.30 -0.44
N GLY A 134 25.84 -2.09 -0.97
CA GLY A 134 25.76 -1.87 -2.42
C GLY A 134 24.41 -2.30 -3.04
N CYS A 135 23.32 -2.15 -2.32
CA CYS A 135 21.96 -2.47 -2.76
C CYS A 135 21.18 -1.20 -3.09
N SER A 136 20.34 -1.24 -4.12
CA SER A 136 19.34 -0.20 -4.37
C SER A 136 18.13 -0.36 -3.44
N TYR A 137 17.32 0.70 -3.31
CA TYR A 137 16.23 0.80 -2.35
C TYR A 137 14.93 1.22 -3.02
N LEU A 138 13.80 0.74 -2.50
CA LEU A 138 12.45 1.18 -2.87
C LEU A 138 11.56 1.09 -1.64
N ASP A 139 10.72 2.10 -1.40
CA ASP A 139 9.67 2.10 -0.37
C ASP A 139 8.29 2.49 -0.90
N THR A 140 7.30 2.54 -0.02
CA THR A 140 5.92 2.89 -0.32
C THR A 140 5.37 4.05 0.51
N ALA A 141 6.22 4.70 1.30
CA ALA A 141 5.89 5.82 2.17
C ALA A 141 7.18 6.61 2.47
N ASN A 142 7.08 7.74 3.16
CA ASN A 142 8.23 8.48 3.64
C ASN A 142 8.61 8.13 5.08
N TYR A 143 9.80 8.48 5.51
CA TYR A 143 10.25 8.33 6.89
C TYR A 143 9.41 9.16 7.86
N GLU A 144 9.09 8.56 9.01
CA GLU A 144 8.42 9.22 10.12
C GLU A 144 9.12 8.85 11.45
N PRO A 145 9.48 9.83 12.31
CA PRO A 145 9.97 9.54 13.66
C PRO A 145 8.90 8.85 14.52
N LYS A 146 9.32 7.91 15.39
CA LYS A 146 8.39 7.17 16.26
C LYS A 146 7.69 8.04 17.30
N ASP A 147 8.36 9.07 17.76
CA ASP A 147 7.98 9.94 18.88
C ASP A 147 7.33 11.25 18.42
N GLU A 148 7.30 11.52 17.12
CA GLU A 148 6.70 12.70 16.52
C GLU A 148 5.90 12.31 15.29
N ALA A 149 4.66 12.81 15.18
CA ALA A 149 3.87 12.67 13.96
C ALA A 149 4.30 13.77 12.98
N HIS A 150 5.30 13.47 12.16
CA HIS A 150 5.88 14.42 11.22
C HIS A 150 6.30 13.71 9.94
N PHE A 151 5.59 13.98 8.86
CA PHE A 151 5.82 13.40 7.54
C PHE A 151 6.59 14.35 6.67
N GLU A 152 7.82 14.01 6.27
CA GLU A 152 8.58 14.75 5.28
C GLU A 152 9.65 13.88 4.60
N TYR A 153 9.94 14.18 3.34
CA TYR A 153 10.97 13.48 2.57
C TYR A 153 12.39 13.98 2.84
N SER A 154 12.58 15.10 3.52
CA SER A 154 13.88 15.73 3.75
C SER A 154 14.92 14.77 4.34
N TRP A 155 14.47 13.88 5.26
CA TRP A 155 15.31 12.85 5.89
C TRP A 155 15.88 11.86 4.88
N GLN A 156 15.08 11.41 3.91
CA GLN A 156 15.49 10.46 2.89
C GLN A 156 16.25 11.17 1.76
N TRP A 157 15.86 12.39 1.38
CA TRP A 157 16.58 13.18 0.39
C TRP A 157 18.01 13.54 0.83
N ALA A 158 18.28 13.61 2.13
CA ALA A 158 19.62 13.80 2.67
C ALA A 158 20.61 12.69 2.25
N TYR A 159 20.10 11.52 1.84
CA TYR A 159 20.89 10.40 1.33
C TYR A 159 21.23 10.53 -0.16
N ARG A 160 20.72 11.53 -0.88
CA ARG A 160 20.82 11.63 -2.36
C ARG A 160 22.25 11.55 -2.87
N GLU A 161 23.17 12.33 -2.33
CA GLU A 161 24.56 12.30 -2.80
C GLU A 161 25.27 10.99 -2.44
N ARG A 162 25.00 10.41 -1.28
CA ARG A 162 25.60 9.13 -0.88
C ARG A 162 25.16 7.98 -1.82
N PHE A 163 23.88 7.92 -2.19
CA PHE A 163 23.38 6.93 -3.17
C PHE A 163 23.95 7.19 -4.56
N LYS A 164 24.10 8.45 -4.96
CA LYS A 164 24.69 8.86 -6.24
C LYS A 164 26.15 8.46 -6.35
N GLU A 165 26.94 8.74 -5.32
CA GLU A 165 28.38 8.36 -5.27
C GLU A 165 28.57 6.85 -5.27
N ALA A 166 27.66 6.11 -4.63
CA ALA A 166 27.66 4.64 -4.63
C ALA A 166 27.16 4.03 -5.94
N GLY A 167 26.62 4.82 -6.88
CA GLY A 167 26.03 4.32 -8.11
C GLY A 167 24.69 3.59 -7.90
N LEU A 168 24.02 3.81 -6.75
CA LEU A 168 22.80 3.16 -6.34
C LEU A 168 21.57 4.06 -6.54
N THR A 169 20.42 3.43 -6.72
CA THR A 169 19.12 4.13 -6.85
C THR A 169 18.27 3.89 -5.61
N ALA A 170 17.71 4.95 -5.04
CA ALA A 170 16.60 4.86 -4.09
C ALA A 170 15.34 5.45 -4.74
N ILE A 171 14.25 4.70 -4.73
CA ILE A 171 12.94 5.07 -5.26
C ILE A 171 12.00 5.24 -4.06
N LEU A 172 11.48 6.45 -3.87
CA LEU A 172 10.65 6.79 -2.72
C LEU A 172 9.18 6.88 -3.08
N GLY A 173 8.33 6.45 -2.14
CA GLY A 173 6.90 6.60 -2.23
C GLY A 173 6.28 5.82 -3.39
N CYS A 174 6.63 4.55 -3.58
CA CYS A 174 6.11 3.72 -4.68
C CYS A 174 4.93 2.84 -4.23
N GLY A 175 3.97 3.46 -3.54
CA GLY A 175 2.66 2.89 -3.19
C GLY A 175 1.56 3.34 -4.14
N PHE A 176 0.36 3.58 -3.61
CA PHE A 176 -0.69 4.22 -4.39
C PHE A 176 -0.72 5.73 -4.15
N ASP A 177 -0.89 6.12 -2.92
CA ASP A 177 -0.76 7.44 -2.33
C ASP A 177 0.13 7.32 -1.05
N PRO A 178 1.39 7.74 -1.16
CA PRO A 178 2.13 8.21 -2.34
C PRO A 178 2.44 7.11 -3.35
N GLY A 179 2.54 7.48 -4.64
CA GLY A 179 3.03 6.60 -5.69
C GLY A 179 2.26 6.70 -6.99
N VAL A 180 1.16 5.96 -7.16
CA VAL A 180 0.35 6.04 -8.40
C VAL A 180 -0.19 7.45 -8.59
N THR A 181 -0.59 8.17 -7.55
CA THR A 181 -1.02 9.57 -7.60
C THR A 181 0.09 10.49 -8.10
N SER A 182 1.32 10.27 -7.67
CA SER A 182 2.51 10.98 -8.15
C SER A 182 2.79 10.66 -9.63
N ILE A 183 2.65 9.40 -10.05
CA ILE A 183 2.78 8.96 -11.44
C ILE A 183 1.66 9.55 -12.32
N TYR A 184 0.42 9.60 -11.83
CA TYR A 184 -0.69 10.25 -12.52
C TYR A 184 -0.40 11.74 -12.78
N THR A 185 0.16 12.42 -11.78
CA THR A 185 0.58 13.82 -11.89
C THR A 185 1.71 13.98 -12.92
N ALA A 186 2.73 13.10 -12.89
CA ALA A 186 3.81 13.09 -13.88
C ALA A 186 3.30 12.80 -15.30
N TYR A 187 2.34 11.88 -15.44
CA TYR A 187 1.71 11.55 -16.70
C TYR A 187 0.93 12.75 -17.26
N ALA A 188 0.15 13.42 -16.42
CA ALA A 188 -0.58 14.61 -16.79
C ALA A 188 0.37 15.74 -17.22
N ALA A 189 1.45 15.98 -16.49
CA ALA A 189 2.48 16.97 -16.84
C ALA A 189 3.14 16.65 -18.19
N LYS A 190 3.41 15.39 -18.45
CA LYS A 190 4.09 14.96 -19.70
C LYS A 190 3.18 15.09 -20.94
N HIS A 191 1.91 14.73 -20.80
CA HIS A 191 1.02 14.53 -21.94
C HIS A 191 -0.04 15.62 -22.14
N HIS A 192 -0.51 16.25 -21.05
CA HIS A 192 -1.67 17.12 -21.12
C HIS A 192 -1.39 18.58 -20.79
N PHE A 193 -0.48 18.87 -19.86
CA PHE A 193 -0.31 20.22 -19.33
C PHE A 193 1.08 20.80 -19.62
N LYS A 194 1.08 22.06 -20.06
CA LYS A 194 2.25 22.92 -20.00
C LYS A 194 2.47 23.49 -18.59
N GLU A 195 1.38 23.81 -17.88
CA GLU A 195 1.41 24.36 -16.53
C GLU A 195 0.25 23.76 -15.75
N MET A 196 0.52 22.90 -14.78
CA MET A 196 -0.46 22.45 -13.79
C MET A 196 -0.57 23.52 -12.70
N GLN A 197 -1.77 24.00 -12.43
CA GLN A 197 -1.97 25.08 -11.47
C GLN A 197 -2.69 24.63 -10.19
N TYR A 198 -3.59 23.67 -10.31
CA TYR A 198 -4.38 23.13 -9.22
C TYR A 198 -4.36 21.61 -9.27
N LEU A 199 -4.05 21.00 -8.13
CA LEU A 199 -3.99 19.56 -7.95
C LEU A 199 -4.79 19.18 -6.71
N ASP A 200 -5.82 18.37 -6.87
CA ASP A 200 -6.50 17.69 -5.77
C ASP A 200 -6.30 16.18 -5.93
N ILE A 201 -5.59 15.57 -5.00
CA ILE A 201 -5.50 14.12 -4.86
C ILE A 201 -6.71 13.71 -4.03
N VAL A 202 -7.44 12.69 -4.52
CA VAL A 202 -8.68 12.24 -3.91
C VAL A 202 -8.62 10.73 -3.66
N ASP A 203 -8.76 10.32 -2.40
CA ASP A 203 -8.82 8.92 -1.99
C ASP A 203 -10.18 8.61 -1.35
N CYS A 204 -10.90 7.69 -1.98
CA CYS A 204 -12.15 7.17 -1.48
C CYS A 204 -12.09 5.67 -1.28
N ASN A 205 -12.33 5.23 -0.06
CA ASN A 205 -12.67 3.84 0.22
C ASN A 205 -14.16 3.75 0.55
N ALA A 206 -14.96 3.29 -0.42
CA ALA A 206 -16.40 3.08 -0.28
C ALA A 206 -16.75 1.64 0.10
N GLY A 207 -15.80 0.90 0.65
CA GLY A 207 -16.01 -0.48 1.06
C GLY A 207 -16.66 -0.61 2.44
N ASP A 208 -17.29 -1.77 2.65
CA ASP A 208 -17.85 -2.19 3.94
C ASP A 208 -17.26 -3.55 4.34
N HIS A 209 -16.53 -3.59 5.42
CA HIS A 209 -15.95 -4.79 6.03
C HIS A 209 -16.79 -5.31 7.20
N HIS A 210 -17.98 -4.78 7.44
CA HIS A 210 -18.94 -5.17 8.48
C HIS A 210 -18.40 -5.14 9.93
N LYS A 211 -17.38 -4.31 10.19
CA LYS A 211 -16.86 -4.05 11.55
C LYS A 211 -17.27 -2.66 12.00
N ALA A 212 -17.64 -2.51 13.27
CA ALA A 212 -18.00 -1.23 13.84
C ALA A 212 -16.83 -0.23 13.80
N PHE A 213 -15.61 -0.71 14.03
CA PHE A 213 -14.38 0.04 13.91
C PHE A 213 -13.23 -0.88 13.51
N ALA A 214 -12.58 -0.58 12.42
CA ALA A 214 -11.35 -1.22 11.96
C ALA A 214 -10.61 -0.26 11.01
N THR A 215 -9.32 -0.46 10.83
CA THR A 215 -8.50 0.29 9.89
C THR A 215 -8.11 -0.61 8.72
N ASN A 216 -7.97 -0.05 7.53
CA ASN A 216 -7.66 -0.81 6.31
C ASN A 216 -6.18 -1.14 6.16
N PHE A 217 -5.33 -0.43 6.88
CA PHE A 217 -3.88 -0.66 7.00
C PHE A 217 -3.45 -0.56 8.46
N ASN A 218 -2.18 -0.37 8.74
CA ASN A 218 -1.67 -0.35 10.12
C ASN A 218 -2.46 0.63 11.00
N PRO A 219 -3.12 0.17 12.08
CA PRO A 219 -3.98 1.03 12.91
C PRO A 219 -3.25 2.24 13.51
N GLU A 220 -1.97 2.08 13.86
CA GLU A 220 -1.17 3.16 14.42
C GLU A 220 -0.94 4.27 13.40
N ILE A 221 -0.51 3.93 12.20
CA ILE A 221 -0.26 4.89 11.12
C ILE A 221 -1.57 5.58 10.73
N ASN A 222 -2.64 4.80 10.50
CA ASN A 222 -3.94 5.34 10.13
C ASN A 222 -4.49 6.34 11.16
N ILE A 223 -4.43 6.00 12.48
CA ILE A 223 -4.94 6.89 13.52
C ILE A 223 -4.05 8.14 13.64
N ARG A 224 -2.73 8.02 13.53
CA ARG A 224 -1.81 9.16 13.56
C ARG A 224 -2.09 10.13 12.40
N GLU A 225 -2.25 9.61 11.20
CA GLU A 225 -2.55 10.38 9.99
C GLU A 225 -3.84 11.19 10.13
N ILE A 226 -4.93 10.56 10.56
CA ILE A 226 -6.24 11.22 10.66
C ILE A 226 -6.29 12.23 11.82
N THR A 227 -5.53 12.01 12.89
CA THR A 227 -5.58 12.85 14.10
C THR A 227 -4.57 13.99 14.10
N GLN A 228 -3.68 14.05 13.12
CA GLN A 228 -2.78 15.19 12.93
C GLN A 228 -3.49 16.37 12.25
N LYS A 229 -2.86 17.53 12.29
CA LYS A 229 -3.30 18.72 11.60
C LYS A 229 -3.31 18.50 10.08
N GLY A 230 -4.31 19.04 9.41
CA GLY A 230 -4.30 19.10 7.96
C GLY A 230 -3.25 20.09 7.46
N LEU A 231 -2.65 19.80 6.31
CA LEU A 231 -1.65 20.67 5.70
C LEU A 231 -1.80 20.61 4.18
N TYR A 232 -1.88 21.75 3.53
CA TYR A 232 -1.96 21.83 2.09
C TYR A 232 -1.15 23.00 1.53
N TRP A 233 -0.84 22.95 0.24
CA TRP A 233 -0.10 24.01 -0.45
C TRP A 233 -1.04 25.00 -1.10
N GLU A 234 -0.80 26.32 -0.88
CA GLU A 234 -1.52 27.40 -1.54
C GLU A 234 -0.62 28.61 -1.80
N ASP A 235 -0.51 29.02 -3.07
CA ASP A 235 0.22 30.20 -3.54
C ASP A 235 1.64 30.35 -2.91
N GLY A 236 2.41 29.27 -2.92
CA GLY A 236 3.79 29.28 -2.45
C GLY A 236 3.96 29.12 -0.93
N LYS A 237 2.90 28.69 -0.22
CA LYS A 237 2.90 28.54 1.24
C LYS A 237 2.18 27.28 1.67
N TRP A 238 2.66 26.69 2.75
CA TRP A 238 1.92 25.69 3.49
C TRP A 238 0.85 26.36 4.35
N VAL A 239 -0.36 25.82 4.30
CA VAL A 239 -1.51 26.27 5.09
C VAL A 239 -1.92 25.12 6.01
N GLU A 240 -1.86 25.37 7.32
CA GLU A 240 -2.22 24.40 8.36
C GLU A 240 -3.68 24.57 8.76
N THR A 241 -4.36 23.46 9.06
CA THR A 241 -5.75 23.43 9.56
C THR A 241 -5.84 22.51 10.78
N GLU A 242 -6.91 22.65 11.56
CA GLU A 242 -7.18 21.65 12.59
C GLU A 242 -7.56 20.30 11.96
N PRO A 243 -7.37 19.19 12.68
CA PRO A 243 -7.70 17.85 12.17
C PRO A 243 -9.16 17.78 11.70
N LEU A 244 -9.36 17.32 10.45
CA LEU A 244 -10.68 17.14 9.82
C LEU A 244 -11.56 18.43 9.73
N GLU A 245 -10.96 19.62 9.91
CA GLU A 245 -11.69 20.91 9.90
C GLU A 245 -12.31 21.21 8.54
N ILE A 246 -11.55 20.95 7.46
CA ILE A 246 -12.01 21.21 6.09
C ILE A 246 -12.52 19.93 5.49
N HIS A 247 -13.79 19.90 5.13
CA HIS A 247 -14.38 18.77 4.41
C HIS A 247 -15.42 19.24 3.40
N LYS A 248 -15.68 18.43 2.38
CA LYS A 248 -16.71 18.68 1.37
C LYS A 248 -17.15 17.36 0.72
N ASP A 249 -18.36 17.36 0.17
CA ASP A 249 -18.78 16.26 -0.70
C ASP A 249 -18.00 16.30 -2.01
N LEU A 250 -17.37 15.18 -2.37
CA LEU A 250 -16.74 14.95 -3.67
C LEU A 250 -17.40 13.77 -4.36
N THR A 251 -17.63 13.90 -5.67
CA THR A 251 -18.24 12.83 -6.47
C THR A 251 -17.17 11.90 -7.04
N TYR A 252 -17.26 10.62 -6.72
CA TYR A 252 -16.33 9.58 -7.19
C TYR A 252 -16.99 8.71 -8.26
N PRO A 253 -16.29 8.41 -9.38
CA PRO A 253 -16.82 7.53 -10.42
C PRO A 253 -17.24 6.17 -9.87
N ASN A 254 -18.40 5.67 -10.30
CA ASN A 254 -19.08 4.44 -9.87
C ASN A 254 -19.56 4.42 -8.40
N ILE A 255 -19.11 5.33 -7.55
CA ILE A 255 -19.40 5.37 -6.11
C ILE A 255 -20.43 6.46 -5.77
N GLY A 256 -20.36 7.62 -6.45
CA GLY A 256 -21.17 8.80 -6.17
C GLY A 256 -20.56 9.72 -5.10
N PRO A 257 -21.38 10.64 -4.52
CA PRO A 257 -20.87 11.64 -3.57
C PRO A 257 -20.44 11.00 -2.24
N ARG A 258 -19.33 11.50 -1.70
CA ARG A 258 -18.78 11.12 -0.39
C ARG A 258 -18.21 12.33 0.30
N ASP A 259 -18.48 12.44 1.61
CA ASP A 259 -17.86 13.43 2.48
C ASP A 259 -16.35 13.16 2.57
N SER A 260 -15.54 14.10 2.07
CA SER A 260 -14.10 13.98 1.90
C SER A 260 -13.41 15.04 2.74
N TYR A 261 -12.45 14.63 3.54
CA TYR A 261 -11.74 15.45 4.51
C TYR A 261 -10.36 15.80 4.01
N LEU A 262 -9.96 17.05 4.15
CA LEU A 262 -8.62 17.50 3.84
C LEU A 262 -7.64 16.99 4.90
N LEU A 263 -6.60 16.33 4.46
CA LEU A 263 -5.51 15.84 5.30
C LEU A 263 -4.15 16.36 4.82
N HIS A 264 -3.12 16.20 5.64
CA HIS A 264 -1.74 16.24 5.19
C HIS A 264 -1.39 14.88 4.58
N HIS A 265 -0.74 14.90 3.42
CA HIS A 265 -0.18 13.69 2.82
C HIS A 265 1.14 14.00 2.12
N GLU A 266 2.10 13.09 2.26
CA GLU A 266 3.51 13.35 1.98
C GLU A 266 3.84 13.66 0.51
N GLU A 267 3.12 13.10 -0.46
CA GLU A 267 3.41 13.35 -1.89
C GLU A 267 3.20 14.81 -2.29
N ILE A 268 2.39 15.58 -1.55
CA ILE A 268 2.22 17.01 -1.85
C ILE A 268 3.57 17.72 -1.77
N GLU A 269 4.44 17.35 -0.81
CA GLU A 269 5.77 17.97 -0.65
C GLU A 269 6.62 17.80 -1.90
N SER A 270 6.76 16.58 -2.40
CA SER A 270 7.59 16.30 -3.57
C SER A 270 6.96 16.86 -4.85
N LEU A 271 5.64 16.79 -5.00
CA LEU A 271 4.93 17.27 -6.19
C LEU A 271 5.04 18.77 -6.38
N VAL A 272 4.92 19.59 -5.32
CA VAL A 272 5.04 21.06 -5.45
C VAL A 272 6.48 21.52 -5.71
N ILE A 273 7.47 20.72 -5.29
CA ILE A 273 8.87 20.95 -5.61
C ILE A 273 9.16 20.60 -7.08
N ASN A 274 8.68 19.43 -7.54
CA ASN A 274 8.94 18.94 -8.90
C ASN A 274 8.11 19.67 -9.96
N TYR A 275 6.93 20.20 -9.59
CA TYR A 275 6.02 20.95 -10.47
C TYR A 275 5.73 22.35 -9.91
N PRO A 276 6.66 23.30 -10.00
CA PRO A 276 6.56 24.63 -9.36
C PRO A 276 5.47 25.55 -9.93
N THR A 277 4.77 25.14 -10.98
CA THR A 277 3.60 25.84 -11.51
C THR A 277 2.33 25.56 -10.69
N ILE A 278 2.36 24.57 -9.79
CA ILE A 278 1.26 24.25 -8.90
C ILE A 278 1.10 25.37 -7.87
N ARG A 279 -0.03 26.05 -7.93
CA ARG A 279 -0.42 27.11 -7.01
C ARG A 279 -1.15 26.57 -5.80
N ARG A 280 -1.95 25.49 -5.98
CA ARG A 280 -2.65 24.81 -4.90
C ARG A 280 -2.56 23.30 -5.09
N ALA A 281 -2.19 22.59 -4.03
CA ALA A 281 -2.21 21.13 -3.96
C ALA A 281 -2.84 20.67 -2.64
N ARG A 282 -3.81 19.75 -2.70
CA ARG A 282 -4.56 19.23 -1.56
C ARG A 282 -4.74 17.73 -1.65
N PHE A 283 -4.81 17.08 -0.50
CA PHE A 283 -5.16 15.68 -0.38
C PHE A 283 -6.50 15.53 0.36
N TRP A 284 -7.36 14.69 -0.18
CA TRP A 284 -8.70 14.44 0.35
C TRP A 284 -8.93 12.95 0.55
N MET A 285 -9.35 12.56 1.75
CA MET A 285 -9.68 11.18 2.09
C MET A 285 -11.10 11.06 2.66
N THR A 286 -11.75 9.94 2.39
CA THR A 286 -13.11 9.68 2.86
C THR A 286 -13.12 8.81 4.10
N PHE A 287 -14.05 9.13 5.02
CA PHE A 287 -14.27 8.33 6.23
C PHE A 287 -15.75 8.07 6.46
N GLY A 288 -16.10 6.87 6.88
CA GLY A 288 -17.46 6.55 7.30
C GLY A 288 -17.83 7.29 8.61
N GLN A 289 -19.04 7.84 8.71
CA GLN A 289 -19.50 8.58 9.90
C GLN A 289 -19.42 7.73 11.18
N GLN A 290 -19.63 6.41 11.08
CA GLN A 290 -19.50 5.52 12.23
C GLN A 290 -18.04 5.40 12.67
N TYR A 291 -17.10 5.32 11.72
CA TYR A 291 -15.68 5.31 12.01
C TYR A 291 -15.25 6.57 12.75
N LEU A 292 -15.65 7.76 12.28
CA LEU A 292 -15.31 9.04 12.91
C LEU A 292 -15.84 9.15 14.34
N LYS A 293 -17.07 8.69 14.60
CA LYS A 293 -17.63 8.65 15.96
C LYS A 293 -16.83 7.78 16.92
N HIS A 294 -16.36 6.62 16.46
CA HIS A 294 -15.52 5.76 17.29
C HIS A 294 -14.14 6.38 17.52
N LEU A 295 -13.58 7.00 16.48
CA LEU A 295 -12.30 7.70 16.58
C LEU A 295 -12.36 8.85 17.59
N GLU A 296 -13.44 9.65 17.56
CA GLU A 296 -13.69 10.72 18.53
C GLU A 296 -13.69 10.17 19.97
N VAL A 297 -14.37 9.04 20.23
CA VAL A 297 -14.37 8.42 21.55
C VAL A 297 -12.95 7.97 21.95
N ILE A 298 -12.23 7.34 21.03
CA ILE A 298 -10.84 6.88 21.24
C ILE A 298 -9.93 8.05 21.61
N GLN A 299 -10.08 9.20 20.93
CA GLN A 299 -9.32 10.43 21.23
C GLN A 299 -9.70 10.99 22.61
N ASN A 300 -11.00 11.12 22.88
CA ASN A 300 -11.52 11.69 24.13
C ASN A 300 -11.10 10.92 25.38
N ILE A 301 -10.95 9.59 25.28
CA ILE A 301 -10.46 8.74 26.39
C ILE A 301 -8.94 8.59 26.40
N GLY A 302 -8.22 9.25 25.47
CA GLY A 302 -6.76 9.25 25.41
C GLY A 302 -6.14 7.96 24.86
N MET A 303 -6.89 7.11 24.17
CA MET A 303 -6.38 5.86 23.58
C MET A 303 -5.56 6.07 22.31
N SER A 304 -5.62 7.27 21.68
CA SER A 304 -4.77 7.67 20.55
C SER A 304 -3.41 8.26 20.96
N ARG A 305 -3.12 8.38 22.26
CA ARG A 305 -1.86 8.95 22.77
C ARG A 305 -0.66 8.06 22.40
N ILE A 306 0.45 8.71 22.05
CA ILE A 306 1.73 8.09 21.72
C ILE A 306 2.75 8.14 22.87
N ASP A 307 2.48 8.89 23.95
CA ASP A 307 3.30 8.96 25.14
C ASP A 307 3.00 7.82 26.12
N GLU A 308 4.00 7.48 26.96
CA GLU A 308 3.85 6.44 27.97
C GLU A 308 2.90 6.84 29.11
N VAL A 309 1.97 5.96 29.44
CA VAL A 309 1.16 6.03 30.66
C VAL A 309 1.51 4.91 31.61
N VAL A 310 1.42 5.16 32.92
CA VAL A 310 1.68 4.15 33.97
C VAL A 310 0.38 3.51 34.39
N TYR A 311 0.30 2.19 34.26
CA TYR A 311 -0.79 1.37 34.71
C TYR A 311 -0.32 0.49 35.88
N GLU A 312 -1.10 0.45 37.01
CA GLU A 312 -0.85 -0.49 38.11
C GLU A 312 -1.61 -1.79 37.86
N ALA A 313 -0.88 -2.82 37.43
CA ALA A 313 -1.43 -4.16 37.22
C ALA A 313 -1.30 -5.01 38.49
N GLU A 314 -2.30 -5.83 38.80
CA GLU A 314 -2.20 -6.91 39.77
C GLU A 314 -1.72 -8.17 39.06
N LEU A 315 -0.57 -8.73 39.47
CA LEU A 315 -0.11 -10.01 38.93
C LEU A 315 -1.02 -11.11 39.48
N VAL A 316 -1.76 -11.75 38.61
CA VAL A 316 -2.42 -13.03 38.88
C VAL A 316 -1.34 -14.10 38.72
N GLU A 317 -0.92 -14.75 39.80
CA GLU A 317 -0.09 -15.95 39.70
C GLU A 317 -0.89 -16.98 38.89
N GLU A 318 -0.43 -17.37 37.71
CA GLU A 318 -0.92 -18.57 37.04
C GLU A 318 -0.66 -19.74 38.01
N GLU A 319 -1.72 -20.37 38.50
CA GLU A 319 -1.61 -21.65 39.19
C GLU A 319 -0.85 -22.60 38.28
N GLN A 320 0.43 -22.86 38.62
CA GLN A 320 1.19 -23.93 37.97
C GLN A 320 0.41 -25.23 38.22
N GLY A 321 -0.29 -25.64 37.18
CA GLY A 321 -1.23 -26.72 37.18
C GLY A 321 -0.67 -27.99 37.76
N ALA A 322 -1.41 -28.56 38.67
CA ALA A 322 -1.58 -29.98 38.93
C ALA A 322 -0.30 -30.86 38.93
N ARG A 323 0.60 -30.64 39.89
CA ARG A 323 1.46 -31.73 40.41
C ARG A 323 1.68 -31.50 41.90
N SER A 324 0.75 -31.99 42.69
CA SER A 324 0.93 -32.54 44.04
C SER A 324 -0.39 -32.49 44.84
N LYS A 325 -1.33 -33.34 44.47
CA LYS A 325 -2.28 -33.82 45.45
C LYS A 325 -1.54 -34.94 46.22
N GLU A 326 -0.78 -34.57 47.18
CA GLU A 326 -0.37 -35.40 48.32
C GLU A 326 0.64 -34.58 49.16
N GLN A 327 0.10 -33.84 50.08
CA GLN A 327 0.60 -33.64 51.45
C GLN A 327 -0.15 -32.47 52.09
N GLY A 328 -0.99 -32.82 53.03
CA GLY A 328 -1.68 -31.84 53.85
C GLY A 328 -0.69 -31.02 54.69
N ALA A 329 -0.72 -29.72 54.54
CA ALA A 329 -0.13 -28.78 55.48
C ALA A 329 -0.95 -27.49 55.49
N ARG A 330 -1.37 -27.16 56.68
CA ARG A 330 -2.08 -26.01 57.21
C ARG A 330 -1.73 -24.67 56.57
N GLY A 331 -2.80 -23.94 56.24
CA GLY A 331 -2.91 -22.48 56.43
C GLY A 331 -1.76 -21.61 55.91
N THR A 332 -1.71 -21.32 54.60
CA THR A 332 -1.08 -20.09 54.13
C THR A 332 -2.20 -19.16 53.68
N SER A 333 -2.32 -17.99 54.33
CA SER A 333 -3.12 -16.86 53.82
C SER A 333 -2.83 -16.62 52.35
N PRO A 334 -3.83 -16.31 51.51
CA PRO A 334 -3.58 -15.89 50.15
C PRO A 334 -2.59 -14.73 50.16
N LEU A 335 -1.46 -14.87 49.50
CA LEU A 335 -0.52 -13.78 49.31
C LEU A 335 -1.28 -12.63 48.63
N ALA A 336 -1.19 -11.43 49.23
CA ALA A 336 -1.78 -10.25 48.66
C ALA A 336 -1.25 -10.07 47.18
N PRO A 337 -2.13 -9.79 46.23
CA PRO A 337 -1.72 -9.66 44.84
C PRO A 337 -0.58 -8.64 44.72
N LYS A 338 0.50 -9.03 44.09
CA LYS A 338 1.67 -8.18 43.89
C LYS A 338 1.33 -7.13 42.84
N LYS A 339 1.24 -5.87 43.25
CA LYS A 339 1.06 -4.75 42.30
C LYS A 339 2.36 -4.47 41.58
N VAL A 340 2.28 -4.35 40.24
CA VAL A 340 3.39 -4.00 39.36
C VAL A 340 2.99 -2.78 38.56
N LYS A 341 3.90 -1.81 38.43
CA LYS A 341 3.74 -0.69 37.53
C LYS A 341 4.20 -1.09 36.15
N VAL A 342 3.30 -1.04 35.19
CA VAL A 342 3.56 -1.30 33.76
C VAL A 342 3.44 0.01 33.01
N LYS A 343 4.43 0.31 32.19
CA LYS A 343 4.38 1.43 31.25
C LYS A 343 3.79 0.93 29.93
N ILE A 344 2.78 1.60 29.45
CA ILE A 344 2.14 1.31 28.16
C ILE A 344 1.97 2.59 27.34
N VAL A 345 2.10 2.47 26.02
CA VAL A 345 1.69 3.50 25.08
C VAL A 345 0.27 3.16 24.66
N PRO A 346 -0.75 4.01 24.93
CA PRO A 346 -2.15 3.68 24.66
C PRO A 346 -2.42 3.26 23.22
N LEU A 347 -1.86 3.97 22.24
CA LEU A 347 -2.03 3.65 20.82
C LEU A 347 -1.46 2.27 20.45
N GLN A 348 -0.33 1.86 21.06
CA GLN A 348 0.24 0.51 20.84
C GLN A 348 -0.66 -0.59 21.44
N PHE A 349 -1.28 -0.31 22.59
CA PHE A 349 -2.25 -1.22 23.15
C PHE A 349 -3.52 -1.32 22.30
N LEU A 350 -4.05 -0.17 21.84
CA LEU A 350 -5.20 -0.11 20.95
C LEU A 350 -4.94 -0.93 19.66
N LYS A 351 -3.78 -0.75 19.04
CA LYS A 351 -3.34 -1.53 17.86
C LYS A 351 -3.36 -3.04 18.11
N ALA A 352 -3.03 -3.48 19.31
CA ALA A 352 -2.99 -4.90 19.66
C ALA A 352 -4.39 -5.54 19.80
N VAL A 353 -5.43 -4.76 20.08
CA VAL A 353 -6.80 -5.24 20.29
C VAL A 353 -7.72 -4.99 19.08
N LEU A 354 -7.34 -4.10 18.16
CA LEU A 354 -8.09 -3.85 16.95
C LEU A 354 -8.06 -5.03 15.98
N PRO A 355 -9.10 -5.22 15.14
CA PRO A 355 -9.07 -6.19 14.05
C PRO A 355 -7.82 -6.01 13.19
N ASN A 356 -7.18 -7.13 12.82
CA ASN A 356 -6.05 -7.06 11.91
C ASN A 356 -6.55 -6.71 10.51
N PRO A 357 -6.02 -5.67 9.85
CA PRO A 357 -6.39 -5.32 8.49
C PRO A 357 -6.31 -6.47 7.47
N GLN A 358 -5.40 -7.41 7.69
CA GLN A 358 -5.26 -8.61 6.86
C GLN A 358 -6.51 -9.50 6.88
N ASP A 359 -7.27 -9.50 7.98
CA ASP A 359 -8.41 -10.39 8.20
C ASP A 359 -9.74 -9.79 7.69
N LEU A 360 -9.71 -8.56 7.13
CA LEU A 360 -10.90 -7.88 6.62
C LEU A 360 -11.33 -8.37 5.24
N GLY A 361 -10.43 -8.95 4.44
CA GLY A 361 -10.62 -9.16 3.01
C GLY A 361 -11.75 -10.11 2.61
N GLU A 362 -12.05 -11.16 3.40
CA GLU A 362 -12.99 -12.23 3.02
C GLU A 362 -14.42 -11.72 2.79
N ASN A 363 -14.88 -10.79 3.62
CA ASN A 363 -16.25 -10.25 3.57
C ASN A 363 -16.23 -8.74 3.25
N TYR A 364 -15.21 -8.26 2.58
CA TYR A 364 -15.09 -6.85 2.22
C TYR A 364 -15.77 -6.61 0.88
N GLU A 365 -16.84 -5.84 0.90
CA GLU A 365 -17.61 -5.44 -0.28
C GLU A 365 -17.25 -4.01 -0.70
N GLY A 366 -17.67 -3.59 -1.91
CA GLY A 366 -17.42 -2.25 -2.43
C GLY A 366 -16.05 -2.11 -3.10
N GLU A 367 -15.64 -0.88 -3.29
CA GLU A 367 -14.42 -0.53 -4.03
C GLU A 367 -13.74 0.73 -3.48
N THR A 368 -12.45 0.88 -3.78
CA THR A 368 -11.75 2.16 -3.66
C THR A 368 -11.82 2.94 -4.96
N SER A 369 -11.74 4.28 -4.90
CA SER A 369 -11.56 5.15 -6.05
C SER A 369 -10.52 6.21 -5.68
N ILE A 370 -9.33 6.13 -6.29
CA ILE A 370 -8.21 7.01 -5.95
C ILE A 370 -7.70 7.66 -7.23
N GLY A 371 -7.42 8.96 -7.19
CA GLY A 371 -6.93 9.65 -8.38
C GLY A 371 -6.56 11.11 -8.17
N CYS A 372 -6.23 11.77 -9.27
CA CYS A 372 -5.78 13.16 -9.30
C CYS A 372 -6.70 14.00 -10.17
N ARG A 373 -7.27 15.06 -9.60
CA ARG A 373 -8.01 16.12 -10.29
C ARG A 373 -7.06 17.28 -10.52
N ILE A 374 -6.88 17.65 -11.78
CA ILE A 374 -5.89 18.66 -12.19
C ILE A 374 -6.57 19.71 -13.02
N ARG A 375 -6.23 21.01 -12.79
CA ARG A 375 -6.59 22.12 -13.65
C ARG A 375 -5.34 22.95 -13.95
N GLY A 376 -5.23 23.39 -15.20
CA GLY A 376 -4.08 24.18 -15.61
C GLY A 376 -4.12 24.54 -17.09
N ILE A 377 -3.00 25.03 -17.59
CA ILE A 377 -2.84 25.40 -19.01
C ILE A 377 -2.32 24.19 -19.78
N GLY A 378 -3.12 23.71 -20.71
CA GLY A 378 -2.77 22.63 -21.60
C GLY A 378 -1.70 22.98 -22.65
N ASN A 379 -1.26 21.98 -23.38
CA ASN A 379 -0.26 22.13 -24.45
C ASN A 379 -0.77 23.01 -25.63
N ASP A 380 -2.08 23.20 -25.75
CA ASP A 380 -2.72 24.10 -26.72
C ASP A 380 -2.83 25.56 -26.24
N GLY A 381 -2.37 25.84 -25.00
CA GLY A 381 -2.39 27.15 -24.37
C GLY A 381 -3.72 27.57 -23.77
N LYS A 382 -4.71 26.66 -23.67
CA LYS A 382 -6.01 26.91 -23.03
C LYS A 382 -6.07 26.28 -21.65
N GLU A 383 -6.99 26.74 -20.83
CA GLU A 383 -7.29 26.09 -19.56
C GLU A 383 -8.06 24.79 -19.81
N HIS A 384 -7.62 23.73 -19.14
CA HIS A 384 -8.23 22.40 -19.16
C HIS A 384 -8.36 21.84 -17.75
N THR A 385 -9.31 20.94 -17.60
CA THR A 385 -9.44 20.07 -16.42
C THR A 385 -9.18 18.63 -16.84
N TYR A 386 -8.56 17.87 -15.93
CA TYR A 386 -8.20 16.47 -16.16
C TYR A 386 -8.35 15.68 -14.86
N TYR A 387 -9.03 14.56 -14.92
CA TYR A 387 -9.16 13.64 -13.82
C TYR A 387 -8.69 12.25 -14.25
N VAL A 388 -7.63 11.76 -13.64
CA VAL A 388 -7.12 10.40 -13.82
C VAL A 388 -7.32 9.63 -12.52
N TYR A 389 -7.89 8.42 -12.61
CA TYR A 389 -8.26 7.65 -11.43
C TYR A 389 -8.26 6.15 -11.69
N ASN A 390 -8.24 5.38 -10.61
CA ASN A 390 -8.44 3.93 -10.58
C ASN A 390 -9.57 3.58 -9.63
N ASN A 391 -10.39 2.61 -10.02
CA ASN A 391 -11.30 1.92 -9.10
C ASN A 391 -10.79 0.50 -8.85
N CYS A 392 -10.73 0.08 -7.59
CA CYS A 392 -10.29 -1.26 -7.19
C CYS A 392 -11.35 -1.96 -6.33
N SER A 393 -11.95 -3.01 -6.86
CA SER A 393 -12.94 -3.83 -6.14
C SER A 393 -12.26 -4.67 -5.06
N HIS A 394 -12.73 -4.55 -3.80
CA HIS A 394 -12.26 -5.39 -2.69
C HIS A 394 -12.48 -6.88 -2.96
N ARG A 395 -13.63 -7.23 -3.53
CA ARG A 395 -13.98 -8.61 -3.87
C ARG A 395 -13.06 -9.17 -4.95
N ALA A 396 -12.83 -8.43 -6.04
CA ALA A 396 -11.95 -8.90 -7.12
C ALA A 396 -10.50 -9.07 -6.63
N ALA A 397 -9.99 -8.11 -5.84
CA ALA A 397 -8.67 -8.21 -5.23
C ALA A 397 -8.54 -9.45 -4.34
N TYR A 398 -9.57 -9.72 -3.52
CA TYR A 398 -9.59 -10.90 -2.65
C TYR A 398 -9.67 -12.21 -3.42
N GLU A 399 -10.50 -12.30 -4.46
CA GLU A 399 -10.61 -13.49 -5.30
C GLU A 399 -9.30 -13.83 -6.00
N GLU A 400 -8.57 -12.82 -6.47
CA GLU A 400 -7.26 -13.03 -7.09
C GLU A 400 -6.19 -13.44 -6.07
N THR A 401 -6.10 -12.74 -4.96
CA THR A 401 -4.91 -12.76 -4.09
C THR A 401 -5.16 -13.26 -2.66
N GLY A 402 -6.41 -13.26 -2.21
CA GLY A 402 -6.78 -13.51 -0.82
C GLY A 402 -6.56 -12.29 0.08
N MET A 403 -6.42 -11.09 -0.49
CA MET A 403 -6.19 -9.84 0.24
C MET A 403 -7.17 -8.75 -0.20
N GLN A 404 -7.44 -7.79 0.68
CA GLN A 404 -8.36 -6.69 0.42
C GLN A 404 -7.79 -5.64 -0.57
N GLY A 405 -8.67 -4.79 -1.12
CA GLY A 405 -8.34 -3.79 -2.13
C GLY A 405 -7.26 -2.81 -1.72
N VAL A 406 -7.25 -2.29 -0.48
CA VAL A 406 -6.22 -1.33 -0.03
C VAL A 406 -4.82 -1.97 -0.02
N SER A 407 -4.70 -3.23 0.39
CA SER A 407 -3.42 -3.96 0.25
C SER A 407 -3.06 -4.21 -1.21
N TYR A 408 -4.06 -4.34 -2.09
CA TYR A 408 -3.87 -4.53 -3.52
C TYR A 408 -3.36 -3.25 -4.18
N THR A 409 -3.99 -2.12 -3.90
CA THR A 409 -3.60 -0.82 -4.45
C THR A 409 -2.19 -0.40 -4.02
N THR A 410 -1.73 -0.75 -2.80
CA THR A 410 -0.35 -0.47 -2.35
C THR A 410 0.67 -1.46 -2.92
N GLY A 411 0.35 -2.75 -2.89
CA GLY A 411 1.34 -3.80 -3.20
C GLY A 411 1.61 -4.01 -4.69
N VAL A 412 0.65 -3.70 -5.57
CA VAL A 412 0.83 -3.76 -7.02
C VAL A 412 1.81 -2.69 -7.51
N PRO A 413 1.66 -1.41 -7.15
CA PRO A 413 2.63 -0.38 -7.53
C PRO A 413 4.05 -0.64 -7.03
N ALA A 414 4.22 -1.10 -5.79
CA ALA A 414 5.53 -1.47 -5.26
C ALA A 414 6.21 -2.53 -6.12
N MET A 415 5.46 -3.54 -6.58
CA MET A 415 5.98 -4.54 -7.52
C MET A 415 6.28 -3.93 -8.88
N ILE A 416 5.43 -3.03 -9.42
CA ILE A 416 5.67 -2.38 -10.70
C ILE A 416 6.93 -1.50 -10.63
N GLY A 417 7.13 -0.72 -9.57
CA GLY A 417 8.35 0.06 -9.36
C GLY A 417 9.61 -0.81 -9.34
N ALA A 418 9.55 -1.94 -8.62
CA ALA A 418 10.63 -2.93 -8.65
C ALA A 418 10.84 -3.52 -10.05
N MET A 419 9.77 -3.75 -10.82
CA MET A 419 9.85 -4.19 -12.23
C MET A 419 10.52 -3.11 -13.10
N MET A 420 10.18 -1.84 -12.93
CA MET A 420 10.81 -0.73 -13.65
C MET A 420 12.31 -0.67 -13.35
N PHE A 421 12.68 -0.86 -12.09
CA PHE A 421 14.08 -0.93 -11.70
C PHE A 421 14.79 -2.14 -12.33
N CYS A 422 14.25 -3.35 -12.21
CA CYS A 422 14.86 -4.58 -12.75
C CYS A 422 15.00 -4.53 -14.27
N LYS A 423 14.07 -3.89 -14.99
CA LYS A 423 14.16 -3.65 -16.43
C LYS A 423 15.13 -2.51 -16.82
N GLY A 424 15.74 -1.85 -15.85
CA GLY A 424 16.66 -0.73 -16.08
C GLY A 424 16.00 0.59 -16.46
N LEU A 425 14.65 0.67 -16.46
CA LEU A 425 13.89 1.88 -16.83
C LEU A 425 13.99 2.96 -15.76
N TRP A 426 14.09 2.55 -14.49
CA TRP A 426 14.19 3.43 -13.32
C TRP A 426 15.52 3.29 -12.57
N LYS A 427 16.61 2.95 -13.25
CA LYS A 427 17.97 2.94 -12.70
C LYS A 427 18.61 4.32 -12.91
N LYS A 428 18.64 5.14 -11.86
CA LYS A 428 19.21 6.49 -11.85
C LYS A 428 19.90 6.71 -10.51
N PRO A 429 21.24 6.81 -10.45
CA PRO A 429 21.96 6.96 -9.17
C PRO A 429 21.53 8.20 -8.39
N GLY A 430 21.14 8.01 -7.13
CA GLY A 430 20.61 9.05 -6.24
C GLY A 430 19.35 8.58 -5.53
N VAL A 431 18.61 9.53 -4.94
CA VAL A 431 17.32 9.33 -4.26
C VAL A 431 16.25 10.14 -4.98
N TYR A 432 15.17 9.52 -5.39
CA TYR A 432 14.15 10.13 -6.24
C TYR A 432 12.76 9.67 -5.82
N ASN A 433 11.80 10.58 -5.84
CA ASN A 433 10.39 10.24 -5.81
C ASN A 433 9.94 9.69 -7.16
N VAL A 434 8.87 8.91 -7.19
CA VAL A 434 8.45 8.20 -8.40
C VAL A 434 8.12 9.12 -9.59
N GLU A 435 7.61 10.32 -9.35
CA GLU A 435 7.29 11.32 -10.37
C GLU A 435 8.53 11.92 -11.08
N GLU A 436 9.74 11.67 -10.56
CA GLU A 436 11.00 12.07 -11.19
C GLU A 436 11.48 11.09 -12.28
N PHE A 437 10.70 10.01 -12.53
CA PHE A 437 10.95 9.02 -13.58
C PHE A 437 9.92 9.13 -14.72
N ASP A 438 10.18 8.42 -15.83
CA ASP A 438 9.22 8.33 -16.91
C ASP A 438 7.96 7.57 -16.46
N PRO A 439 6.75 8.19 -16.49
CA PRO A 439 5.52 7.56 -16.03
C PRO A 439 4.96 6.50 -17.00
N ASP A 440 5.20 6.61 -18.32
CA ASP A 440 4.51 5.82 -19.33
C ASP A 440 4.65 4.31 -19.15
N PRO A 441 5.85 3.75 -18.93
CA PRO A 441 5.98 2.31 -18.75
C PRO A 441 5.32 1.81 -17.47
N PHE A 442 5.24 2.65 -16.43
CA PHE A 442 4.54 2.33 -15.19
C PHE A 442 3.02 2.32 -15.40
N MET A 443 2.47 3.35 -16.08
CA MET A 443 1.06 3.46 -16.44
C MET A 443 0.58 2.28 -17.30
N GLU A 444 1.42 1.81 -18.24
CA GLU A 444 1.14 0.60 -19.01
C GLU A 444 1.05 -0.65 -18.12
N GLN A 445 1.94 -0.77 -17.14
CA GLN A 445 1.92 -1.91 -16.23
C GLN A 445 0.75 -1.88 -15.24
N LEU A 446 0.26 -0.74 -14.79
CA LEU A 446 -0.95 -0.65 -13.97
C LEU A 446 -2.11 -1.41 -14.61
N ASN A 447 -2.38 -1.16 -15.91
CA ASN A 447 -3.41 -1.86 -16.65
C ASN A 447 -3.19 -3.38 -16.72
N LYS A 448 -1.95 -3.81 -16.92
CA LYS A 448 -1.59 -5.24 -17.05
C LYS A 448 -1.62 -5.98 -15.72
N GLN A 449 -1.37 -5.29 -14.62
CA GLN A 449 -1.21 -5.88 -13.29
C GLN A 449 -2.48 -5.82 -12.42
N GLY A 450 -3.62 -5.34 -13.00
CA GLY A 450 -4.92 -5.39 -12.36
C GLY A 450 -5.37 -4.08 -11.69
N LEU A 451 -4.70 -2.97 -11.99
CA LEU A 451 -5.10 -1.62 -11.59
C LEU A 451 -5.35 -0.74 -12.82
N PRO A 452 -6.40 -1.02 -13.63
CA PRO A 452 -6.72 -0.21 -14.78
C PRO A 452 -7.06 1.21 -14.35
N TRP A 453 -6.53 2.20 -15.06
CA TRP A 453 -6.81 3.59 -14.85
C TRP A 453 -7.72 4.17 -15.92
N HIS A 454 -8.42 5.24 -15.59
CA HIS A 454 -9.40 5.92 -16.42
C HIS A 454 -9.15 7.42 -16.42
N GLU A 455 -9.63 8.10 -17.45
CA GLU A 455 -9.47 9.54 -17.66
C GLU A 455 -10.82 10.23 -17.90
N ILE A 456 -10.94 11.46 -17.40
CA ILE A 456 -12.02 12.39 -17.73
C ILE A 456 -11.36 13.71 -18.12
N HIS A 457 -11.64 14.18 -19.34
CA HIS A 457 -11.13 15.44 -19.86
C HIS A 457 -12.23 16.49 -19.86
N ASP A 458 -11.86 17.71 -19.49
CA ASP A 458 -12.73 18.90 -19.50
C ASP A 458 -14.08 18.70 -18.78
N GLY A 459 -14.07 17.83 -17.76
CA GLY A 459 -15.21 17.62 -16.88
C GLY A 459 -15.37 18.74 -15.88
N ASP A 460 -16.58 18.86 -15.32
CA ASP A 460 -16.82 19.68 -14.14
C ASP A 460 -16.19 18.99 -12.92
N LEU A 461 -14.98 19.43 -12.57
CA LEU A 461 -14.26 18.95 -11.40
C LEU A 461 -14.50 19.91 -10.25
N GLU A 462 -14.98 19.38 -9.15
CA GLU A 462 -15.19 20.11 -7.88
C GLU A 462 -13.84 20.47 -7.22
N LEU A 463 -13.02 21.30 -7.91
CA LEU A 463 -11.67 21.72 -7.51
C LEU A 463 -11.68 22.93 -6.58
#